data_f21d7d6c160779872723ce6c6b0a3780
#
_entry.id   f21d7d6c160779872723ce6c6b0a3780
#
_cell.length_a   1.000
_cell.length_b   1.000
_cell.length_c   1.000
_cell.angle_alpha   90.00
_cell.angle_beta   90.00
_cell.angle_gamma   90.00
#
_symmetry.space_group_name_H-M   'P 1'
#
loop_
_entity.id
_entity.type
_entity.pdbx_description
1 polymer ?
#
loop_
_entity_poly.entity_id
_entity_poly.type
_entity_poly.pdbx_seq_one_letter_code
_entity_poly.pdbx_strand_id
1 'polypeptide(L)'
;MKKGFYLVAMASLFNACSASRKASNHQPTFADNPVVAHRGAWKAKQLPENSIASLREAIALRCTGSEFDIHRTADDSLVINHDPHFFKLPIEQTDYATLIKNRLSNGEKLPTLREYLLAGLQNNTSTRLILEIKPSAISKERGQETAVRVVRLVQELHAESMSAYISFDYDILKKVLQLDPKAHTQYLEANQPPDQVKADGMGGIDYHYSAFTKHPEWIESAKKNGLVLNAWTVNDTTTMDWLLKNKFDLITTNEPELLMERVKMIKK
;
A
#
# COMPACT_ATOMS: atom_id res chain seq x y z
N MET A 1 49.27 -1.67 65.96
CA MET A 1 48.39 -2.65 65.34
C MET A 1 47.41 -1.90 64.45
N LYS A 2 47.69 -1.80 63.14
CA LYS A 2 46.80 -1.14 62.17
C LYS A 2 46.21 -2.23 61.25
N LYS A 3 44.87 -2.43 61.29
CA LYS A 3 44.14 -3.37 60.41
C LYS A 3 43.81 -2.67 59.15
N GLY A 4 44.37 -3.13 58.02
CA GLY A 4 44.00 -2.69 56.68
C GLY A 4 42.73 -3.40 56.20
N PHE A 5 41.75 -2.63 55.76
CA PHE A 5 40.54 -3.12 55.05
C PHE A 5 40.85 -3.13 53.56
N TYR A 6 40.82 -4.29 52.93
CA TYR A 6 40.83 -4.42 51.48
C TYR A 6 39.39 -4.40 50.96
N LEU A 7 39.07 -3.39 50.15
CA LEU A 7 37.82 -3.29 49.41
C LEU A 7 37.98 -4.05 48.09
N VAL A 8 37.27 -5.16 47.93
CA VAL A 8 37.19 -5.90 46.65
C VAL A 8 36.07 -5.29 45.84
N ALA A 9 36.41 -4.61 44.77
CA ALA A 9 35.45 -4.13 43.78
C ALA A 9 35.09 -5.26 42.82
N MET A 10 33.88 -5.80 42.90
CA MET A 10 33.31 -6.70 41.92
C MET A 10 32.83 -5.87 40.70
N ALA A 11 33.53 -5.96 39.58
CA ALA A 11 33.09 -5.44 38.30
C ALA A 11 32.12 -6.44 37.65
N SER A 12 30.83 -6.12 37.65
CA SER A 12 29.82 -6.89 36.95
C SER A 12 29.87 -6.56 35.45
N LEU A 13 30.41 -7.48 34.65
CA LEU A 13 30.36 -7.41 33.19
C LEU A 13 28.92 -7.73 32.72
N PHE A 14 28.17 -6.71 32.36
CA PHE A 14 26.94 -6.88 31.60
C PHE A 14 27.30 -7.24 30.17
N ASN A 15 27.23 -8.53 29.82
CA ASN A 15 27.19 -8.98 28.42
C ASN A 15 25.83 -8.63 27.83
N ALA A 16 25.73 -7.49 27.13
CA ALA A 16 24.63 -7.19 26.27
C ALA A 16 24.73 -8.07 25.02
N CYS A 17 24.04 -9.20 24.99
CA CYS A 17 23.80 -9.96 23.79
C CYS A 17 22.91 -9.11 22.84
N SER A 18 23.54 -8.34 21.94
CA SER A 18 22.87 -7.80 20.76
C SER A 18 22.60 -8.96 19.81
N ALA A 19 21.40 -9.55 19.91
CA ALA A 19 20.90 -10.46 18.89
C ALA A 19 20.68 -9.65 17.61
N SER A 20 21.70 -9.58 16.77
CA SER A 20 21.58 -9.15 15.39
C SER A 20 20.60 -10.10 14.70
N ARG A 21 19.34 -9.69 14.55
CA ARG A 21 18.41 -10.37 13.64
C ARG A 21 18.99 -10.20 12.24
N LYS A 22 19.64 -11.24 11.73
CA LYS A 22 19.89 -11.35 10.29
C LYS A 22 18.54 -11.20 9.60
N ALA A 23 18.36 -10.10 8.87
CA ALA A 23 17.25 -9.98 7.94
C ALA A 23 17.33 -11.20 7.00
N SER A 24 16.36 -12.08 7.07
CA SER A 24 16.30 -13.18 6.12
C SER A 24 16.04 -12.56 4.75
N ASN A 25 16.96 -12.76 3.80
CA ASN A 25 16.82 -12.36 2.38
C ASN A 25 15.72 -13.19 1.68
N HIS A 26 14.60 -13.44 2.34
CA HIS A 26 13.48 -14.15 1.74
C HIS A 26 12.66 -13.13 0.98
N GLN A 27 12.72 -13.19 -0.35
CA GLN A 27 11.79 -12.43 -1.20
C GLN A 27 10.37 -12.90 -0.88
N PRO A 28 9.40 -11.99 -0.77
CA PRO A 28 8.02 -12.36 -0.50
C PRO A 28 7.47 -13.24 -1.63
N THR A 29 6.68 -14.25 -1.28
CA THR A 29 5.96 -15.07 -2.26
C THR A 29 4.51 -14.66 -2.20
N PHE A 30 4.11 -13.74 -3.09
CA PHE A 30 2.73 -13.23 -3.13
C PHE A 30 1.74 -14.35 -3.46
N ALA A 31 0.50 -14.16 -3.02
CA ALA A 31 -0.58 -15.11 -3.28
C ALA A 31 -0.85 -15.23 -4.78
N ASP A 32 -1.15 -16.43 -5.26
CA ASP A 32 -1.45 -16.72 -6.67
C ASP A 32 -2.94 -16.51 -6.96
N ASN A 33 -3.37 -15.23 -6.92
CA ASN A 33 -4.70 -14.80 -7.33
C ASN A 33 -4.66 -13.32 -7.77
N PRO A 34 -5.61 -12.83 -8.58
CA PRO A 34 -5.62 -11.44 -9.04
C PRO A 34 -6.24 -10.45 -8.04
N VAL A 35 -6.54 -10.84 -6.80
CA VAL A 35 -7.38 -10.08 -5.87
C VAL A 35 -6.58 -9.01 -5.14
N VAL A 36 -6.98 -7.74 -5.33
CA VAL A 36 -6.53 -6.61 -4.52
C VAL A 36 -7.72 -6.10 -3.70
N ALA A 37 -7.58 -6.14 -2.38
CA ALA A 37 -8.59 -5.61 -1.47
C ALA A 37 -8.47 -4.07 -1.42
N HIS A 38 -9.45 -3.35 -1.96
CA HIS A 38 -9.54 -1.89 -2.02
C HIS A 38 -9.80 -1.34 -0.61
N ARG A 39 -8.86 -0.55 -0.09
CA ARG A 39 -8.88 -0.02 1.29
C ARG A 39 -8.93 -1.13 2.36
N GLY A 40 -8.31 -2.27 2.05
CA GLY A 40 -8.41 -3.50 2.84
C GLY A 40 -9.68 -4.31 2.59
N ALA A 41 -9.82 -5.47 3.25
CA ALA A 41 -11.01 -6.30 3.16
C ALA A 41 -12.01 -5.90 4.26
N TRP A 42 -12.73 -4.81 4.05
CA TRP A 42 -13.55 -4.18 5.07
C TRP A 42 -15.02 -4.58 5.04
N LYS A 43 -15.57 -4.84 3.84
CA LYS A 43 -17.02 -4.82 3.61
C LYS A 43 -17.74 -6.01 4.26
N ALA A 44 -17.30 -7.23 4.03
CA ALA A 44 -17.99 -8.43 4.51
C ALA A 44 -18.06 -8.49 6.05
N LYS A 45 -17.03 -8.00 6.74
CA LYS A 45 -16.98 -7.93 8.22
C LYS A 45 -17.40 -6.59 8.81
N GLN A 46 -17.88 -5.66 7.98
CA GLN A 46 -18.28 -4.31 8.40
C GLN A 46 -17.17 -3.57 9.19
N LEU A 47 -15.93 -3.78 8.79
CA LEU A 47 -14.77 -3.06 9.32
C LEU A 47 -14.71 -1.65 8.70
N PRO A 48 -14.06 -0.67 9.34
CA PRO A 48 -13.77 0.58 8.66
C PRO A 48 -12.80 0.34 7.48
N GLU A 49 -13.05 0.97 6.34
CA GLU A 49 -12.05 1.02 5.27
C GLU A 49 -10.78 1.72 5.76
N ASN A 50 -9.62 1.42 5.15
CA ASN A 50 -8.35 2.05 5.51
C ASN A 50 -7.96 1.87 7.00
N SER A 51 -8.54 0.89 7.71
CA SER A 51 -8.20 0.54 9.08
C SER A 51 -7.13 -0.56 9.15
N ILE A 52 -6.44 -0.66 10.27
CA ILE A 52 -5.52 -1.79 10.50
C ILE A 52 -6.30 -3.12 10.52
N ALA A 53 -7.54 -3.10 10.98
CA ALA A 53 -8.41 -4.27 10.98
C ALA A 53 -8.72 -4.75 9.56
N SER A 54 -9.06 -3.85 8.62
CA SER A 54 -9.35 -4.22 7.21
C SER A 54 -8.09 -4.71 6.47
N LEU A 55 -6.92 -4.14 6.75
CA LEU A 55 -5.64 -4.62 6.25
C LEU A 55 -5.36 -6.07 6.72
N ARG A 56 -5.51 -6.32 8.02
CA ARG A 56 -5.30 -7.66 8.59
C ARG A 56 -6.25 -8.70 8.00
N GLU A 57 -7.48 -8.30 7.72
CA GLU A 57 -8.45 -9.18 7.06
C GLU A 57 -8.02 -9.50 5.62
N ALA A 58 -7.54 -8.51 4.83
CA ALA A 58 -7.01 -8.76 3.50
C ALA A 58 -5.81 -9.75 3.52
N ILE A 59 -4.94 -9.63 4.53
CA ILE A 59 -3.81 -10.56 4.75
C ILE A 59 -4.33 -11.96 5.13
N ALA A 60 -5.33 -12.06 6.02
CA ALA A 60 -5.93 -13.32 6.44
C ALA A 60 -6.61 -14.05 5.27
N LEU A 61 -7.29 -13.32 4.40
CA LEU A 61 -7.87 -13.83 3.15
C LEU A 61 -6.82 -14.22 2.10
N ARG A 62 -5.54 -13.85 2.30
CA ARG A 62 -4.47 -14.04 1.33
C ARG A 62 -4.77 -13.37 -0.02
N CYS A 63 -5.28 -12.16 -0.01
CA CYS A 63 -5.33 -11.33 -1.20
C CYS A 63 -3.91 -11.09 -1.71
N THR A 64 -3.71 -11.04 -3.03
CA THR A 64 -2.39 -10.72 -3.61
C THR A 64 -1.95 -9.30 -3.26
N GLY A 65 -2.91 -8.38 -3.10
CA GLY A 65 -2.66 -7.03 -2.62
C GLY A 65 -3.71 -6.52 -1.62
N SER A 66 -3.31 -5.58 -0.78
CA SER A 66 -4.18 -4.72 -0.01
C SER A 66 -3.81 -3.28 -0.33
N GLU A 67 -4.74 -2.56 -0.92
CA GLU A 67 -4.57 -1.16 -1.29
C GLU A 67 -5.02 -0.26 -0.15
N PHE A 68 -4.40 0.92 -0.01
CA PHE A 68 -4.74 1.95 0.99
C PHE A 68 -4.22 3.33 0.59
N ASP A 69 -4.91 4.37 1.08
CA ASP A 69 -4.77 5.76 0.68
C ASP A 69 -3.95 6.59 1.66
N ILE A 70 -2.98 7.37 1.17
CA ILE A 70 -2.06 8.15 1.99
C ILE A 70 -2.27 9.63 1.77
N HIS A 71 -2.51 10.36 2.87
CA HIS A 71 -2.48 11.82 2.93
C HIS A 71 -1.38 12.30 3.89
N ARG A 72 -1.01 13.59 3.74
CA ARG A 72 -0.06 14.28 4.62
C ARG A 72 -0.77 15.40 5.37
N THR A 73 -0.69 15.40 6.70
CA THR A 73 -1.29 16.40 7.58
C THR A 73 -0.54 17.73 7.54
N ALA A 74 -1.06 18.75 8.26
CA ALA A 74 -0.42 20.06 8.40
C ALA A 74 0.95 19.96 9.10
N ASP A 75 1.07 19.08 10.10
CA ASP A 75 2.29 18.79 10.85
C ASP A 75 3.14 17.65 10.26
N ASP A 76 2.99 17.40 8.95
CA ASP A 76 3.79 16.44 8.17
C ASP A 76 3.62 14.96 8.55
N SER A 77 2.63 14.58 9.35
CA SER A 77 2.30 13.19 9.59
C SER A 77 1.68 12.55 8.34
N LEU A 78 2.12 11.34 7.98
CA LEU A 78 1.50 10.55 6.92
C LEU A 78 0.38 9.71 7.54
N VAL A 79 -0.85 9.85 7.04
CA VAL A 79 -2.05 9.21 7.59
C VAL A 79 -2.80 8.43 6.52
N ILE A 80 -3.58 7.43 6.94
CA ILE A 80 -4.31 6.52 6.05
C ILE A 80 -5.78 6.88 6.07
N ASN A 81 -6.28 7.43 4.95
CA ASN A 81 -7.68 7.80 4.74
C ASN A 81 -7.94 8.05 3.26
N HIS A 82 -9.12 7.69 2.76
CA HIS A 82 -9.43 7.94 1.34
C HIS A 82 -9.76 9.40 1.05
N ASP A 83 -10.70 9.97 1.81
CA ASP A 83 -11.19 11.32 1.56
C ASP A 83 -10.17 12.38 2.02
N PRO A 84 -10.14 13.57 1.40
CA PRO A 84 -9.27 14.66 1.84
C PRO A 84 -9.68 15.24 3.20
N HIS A 85 -10.77 14.74 3.78
CA HIS A 85 -11.29 15.14 5.08
C HIS A 85 -11.46 13.91 5.99
N PHE A 86 -11.15 14.08 7.27
CA PHE A 86 -11.48 13.13 8.31
C PHE A 86 -12.42 13.80 9.32
N PHE A 87 -13.65 13.28 9.49
CA PHE A 87 -14.73 13.94 10.27
C PHE A 87 -14.89 15.44 9.95
N LYS A 88 -14.97 15.78 8.67
CA LYS A 88 -15.08 17.16 8.13
C LYS A 88 -13.86 18.05 8.35
N LEU A 89 -12.79 17.56 8.98
CA LEU A 89 -11.53 18.26 9.14
C LEU A 89 -10.65 18.02 7.91
N PRO A 90 -10.20 19.08 7.18
CA PRO A 90 -9.32 18.91 6.04
C PRO A 90 -7.95 18.40 6.51
N ILE A 91 -7.55 17.21 6.04
CA ILE A 91 -6.36 16.51 6.54
C ILE A 91 -5.10 17.34 6.33
N GLU A 92 -4.91 17.91 5.14
CA GLU A 92 -3.69 18.66 4.81
C GLU A 92 -3.56 20.00 5.57
N GLN A 93 -4.63 20.46 6.24
CA GLN A 93 -4.68 21.72 7.00
C GLN A 93 -4.86 21.50 8.50
N THR A 94 -4.85 20.24 8.96
CA THR A 94 -5.11 19.88 10.36
C THR A 94 -3.94 19.03 10.90
N ASP A 95 -3.50 19.34 12.13
CA ASP A 95 -2.48 18.55 12.82
C ASP A 95 -3.00 17.16 13.21
N TYR A 96 -2.15 16.16 13.17
CA TYR A 96 -2.49 14.79 13.51
C TYR A 96 -3.13 14.65 14.90
N ALA A 97 -2.59 15.35 15.90
CA ALA A 97 -3.13 15.33 17.26
C ALA A 97 -4.59 15.79 17.35
N THR A 98 -5.03 16.65 16.43
CA THR A 98 -6.44 17.09 16.33
C THR A 98 -7.28 16.05 15.60
N LEU A 99 -6.80 15.45 14.52
CA LEU A 99 -7.52 14.42 13.77
C LEU A 99 -7.86 13.22 14.66
N ILE A 100 -6.92 12.74 15.46
CA ILE A 100 -7.09 11.53 16.29
C ILE A 100 -7.99 11.71 17.52
N LYS A 101 -8.54 12.91 17.75
CA LYS A 101 -9.64 13.11 18.72
C LYS A 101 -10.92 12.36 18.26
N ASN A 102 -11.06 12.15 16.97
CA ASN A 102 -12.10 11.30 16.38
C ASN A 102 -11.58 9.87 16.21
N ARG A 103 -12.51 8.91 16.18
CA ARG A 103 -12.20 7.48 16.04
C ARG A 103 -12.97 6.87 14.90
N LEU A 104 -12.39 5.85 14.27
CA LEU A 104 -13.08 4.98 13.34
C LEU A 104 -14.21 4.23 14.06
N SER A 105 -15.18 3.68 13.32
CA SER A 105 -16.37 3.03 13.88
C SER A 105 -16.06 1.82 14.78
N ASN A 106 -14.89 1.20 14.62
CA ASN A 106 -14.41 0.11 15.46
C ASN A 106 -13.55 0.56 16.65
N GLY A 107 -13.42 1.87 16.89
CA GLY A 107 -12.64 2.47 17.99
C GLY A 107 -11.15 2.70 17.66
N GLU A 108 -10.65 2.27 16.51
CA GLU A 108 -9.29 2.59 16.07
C GLU A 108 -9.14 4.10 15.87
N LYS A 109 -7.94 4.63 16.11
CA LYS A 109 -7.59 5.98 15.67
C LYS A 109 -7.29 5.99 14.17
N LEU A 110 -7.30 7.17 13.56
CA LEU A 110 -6.77 7.35 12.21
C LEU A 110 -5.32 6.81 12.17
N PRO A 111 -5.02 5.77 11.39
CA PRO A 111 -3.68 5.17 11.39
C PRO A 111 -2.66 6.10 10.75
N THR A 112 -1.45 6.12 11.29
CA THR A 112 -0.29 6.65 10.56
C THR A 112 0.21 5.61 9.55
N LEU A 113 0.89 6.07 8.49
CA LEU A 113 1.53 5.18 7.52
C LEU A 113 2.52 4.22 8.21
N ARG A 114 3.27 4.70 9.20
CA ARG A 114 4.20 3.85 9.97
C ARG A 114 3.48 2.70 10.68
N GLU A 115 2.40 2.99 11.38
CA GLU A 115 1.61 1.97 12.07
C GLU A 115 1.00 0.97 11.09
N TYR A 116 0.51 1.46 9.96
CA TYR A 116 -0.11 0.65 8.94
C TYR A 116 0.90 -0.30 8.27
N LEU A 117 2.08 0.22 7.89
CA LEU A 117 3.17 -0.60 7.32
C LEU A 117 3.67 -1.64 8.32
N LEU A 118 3.89 -1.28 9.59
CA LEU A 118 4.31 -2.23 10.62
C LEU A 118 3.27 -3.34 10.82
N ALA A 119 1.97 -3.01 10.82
CA ALA A 119 0.91 -4.00 10.89
C ALA A 119 0.86 -4.88 9.63
N GLY A 120 1.10 -4.28 8.45
CA GLY A 120 1.12 -4.96 7.16
C GLY A 120 2.32 -5.89 6.97
N LEU A 121 3.45 -5.63 7.62
CA LEU A 121 4.63 -6.48 7.58
C LEU A 121 4.57 -7.64 8.59
N GLN A 122 3.72 -7.52 9.61
CA GLN A 122 3.63 -8.51 10.67
C GLN A 122 3.02 -9.83 10.17
N ASN A 123 3.83 -10.90 10.13
CA ASN A 123 3.41 -12.24 9.68
C ASN A 123 2.81 -12.27 8.27
N ASN A 124 3.17 -11.31 7.42
CA ASN A 124 2.72 -11.21 6.04
C ASN A 124 3.85 -11.56 5.07
N THR A 125 3.66 -12.59 4.28
CA THR A 125 4.58 -13.03 3.23
C THR A 125 3.89 -13.14 1.87
N SER A 126 2.58 -12.84 1.78
CA SER A 126 1.77 -13.16 0.62
C SER A 126 0.89 -12.00 0.09
N THR A 127 0.68 -10.94 0.87
CA THR A 127 -0.17 -9.81 0.48
C THR A 127 0.69 -8.56 0.31
N ARG A 128 0.77 -8.05 -0.91
CA ARG A 128 1.48 -6.82 -1.24
C ARG A 128 0.76 -5.62 -0.62
N LEU A 129 1.53 -4.67 -0.11
CA LEU A 129 1.04 -3.38 0.38
C LEU A 129 1.03 -2.40 -0.80
N ILE A 130 -0.16 -1.98 -1.24
CA ILE A 130 -0.32 -1.09 -2.40
C ILE A 130 -0.67 0.29 -1.88
N LEU A 131 0.28 1.23 -2.02
CA LEU A 131 0.30 2.55 -1.43
C LEU A 131 -0.23 3.57 -2.45
N GLU A 132 -1.46 4.04 -2.31
CA GLU A 132 -1.92 5.18 -3.08
C GLU A 132 -1.43 6.48 -2.44
N ILE A 133 -0.50 7.17 -3.11
CA ILE A 133 -0.09 8.51 -2.70
C ILE A 133 -1.05 9.50 -3.33
N LYS A 134 -1.95 10.08 -2.51
CA LYS A 134 -2.94 11.03 -2.99
C LYS A 134 -2.29 12.31 -3.51
N PRO A 135 -2.78 12.87 -4.63
CA PRO A 135 -2.40 14.22 -5.05
C PRO A 135 -2.70 15.24 -3.95
N SER A 136 -1.80 16.19 -3.73
CA SER A 136 -2.06 17.27 -2.78
C SER A 136 -3.02 18.30 -3.37
N ALA A 137 -4.02 18.70 -2.58
CA ALA A 137 -4.91 19.81 -2.94
C ALA A 137 -4.24 21.18 -2.76
N ILE A 138 -3.09 21.26 -2.09
CA ILE A 138 -2.37 22.51 -1.82
C ILE A 138 -1.45 22.86 -2.99
N SER A 139 -0.57 21.93 -3.41
CA SER A 139 0.31 22.12 -4.58
C SER A 139 0.88 20.80 -5.08
N LYS A 140 1.35 20.78 -6.34
CA LYS A 140 2.05 19.62 -6.93
C LYS A 140 3.37 19.32 -6.20
N GLU A 141 4.10 20.34 -5.80
CA GLU A 141 5.36 20.22 -5.06
C GLU A 141 5.12 19.50 -3.73
N ARG A 142 4.04 19.85 -3.02
CA ARG A 142 3.66 19.17 -1.77
C ARG A 142 3.33 17.70 -2.01
N GLY A 143 2.68 17.36 -3.12
CA GLY A 143 2.42 15.97 -3.52
C GLY A 143 3.73 15.20 -3.74
N GLN A 144 4.70 15.78 -4.46
CA GLN A 144 6.01 15.18 -4.67
C GLN A 144 6.83 15.05 -3.37
N GLU A 145 6.77 16.05 -2.47
CA GLU A 145 7.38 15.96 -1.14
C GLU A 145 6.75 14.86 -0.30
N THR A 146 5.44 14.65 -0.42
CA THR A 146 4.75 13.52 0.22
C THR A 146 5.31 12.19 -0.28
N ALA A 147 5.52 12.05 -1.61
CA ALA A 147 6.17 10.87 -2.17
C ALA A 147 7.57 10.62 -1.59
N VAL A 148 8.39 11.69 -1.42
CA VAL A 148 9.72 11.58 -0.79
C VAL A 148 9.62 11.01 0.62
N ARG A 149 8.65 11.48 1.43
CA ARG A 149 8.46 11.02 2.81
C ARG A 149 7.97 9.56 2.85
N VAL A 150 7.05 9.19 1.96
CA VAL A 150 6.53 7.82 1.85
C VAL A 150 7.65 6.85 1.48
N VAL A 151 8.42 7.14 0.43
CA VAL A 151 9.52 6.26 -0.01
C VAL A 151 10.58 6.11 1.09
N ARG A 152 10.96 7.20 1.75
CA ARG A 152 11.92 7.14 2.87
C ARG A 152 11.42 6.27 4.02
N LEU A 153 10.13 6.36 4.37
CA LEU A 153 9.56 5.53 5.43
C LEU A 153 9.51 4.05 5.02
N VAL A 154 9.18 3.74 3.78
CA VAL A 154 9.22 2.36 3.25
C VAL A 154 10.64 1.80 3.33
N GLN A 155 11.66 2.57 2.94
CA GLN A 155 13.07 2.20 3.04
C GLN A 155 13.54 2.03 4.49
N GLU A 156 13.15 2.95 5.38
CA GLU A 156 13.47 2.87 6.82
C GLU A 156 12.93 1.56 7.46
N LEU A 157 11.74 1.15 7.03
CA LEU A 157 11.09 -0.07 7.53
C LEU A 157 11.49 -1.35 6.76
N HIS A 158 12.37 -1.25 5.76
CA HIS A 158 12.77 -2.34 4.86
C HIS A 158 11.56 -3.02 4.20
N ALA A 159 10.57 -2.22 3.80
CA ALA A 159 9.30 -2.68 3.25
C ALA A 159 9.25 -2.68 1.71
N GLU A 160 10.35 -2.35 1.01
CA GLU A 160 10.41 -2.14 -0.44
C GLU A 160 9.90 -3.36 -1.20
N SER A 161 10.34 -4.56 -0.82
CA SER A 161 9.94 -5.80 -1.49
C SER A 161 8.46 -6.16 -1.31
N MET A 162 7.81 -5.62 -0.26
CA MET A 162 6.38 -5.80 0.01
C MET A 162 5.52 -4.69 -0.58
N SER A 163 6.10 -3.59 -1.05
CA SER A 163 5.39 -2.37 -1.44
C SER A 163 5.22 -2.23 -2.95
N ALA A 164 4.10 -1.62 -3.36
CA ALA A 164 3.88 -1.03 -4.67
C ALA A 164 3.25 0.35 -4.49
N TYR A 165 3.50 1.25 -5.43
CA TYR A 165 3.01 2.62 -5.36
C TYR A 165 2.04 2.89 -6.50
N ILE A 166 0.93 3.53 -6.19
CA ILE A 166 -0.04 3.99 -7.17
C ILE A 166 -0.37 5.46 -6.91
N SER A 167 -0.74 6.18 -7.95
CA SER A 167 -1.20 7.57 -7.83
C SER A 167 -1.95 8.02 -9.09
N PHE A 168 -2.88 8.95 -8.91
CA PHE A 168 -3.49 9.73 -9.99
C PHE A 168 -2.56 10.85 -10.49
N ASP A 169 -1.55 11.24 -9.72
CA ASP A 169 -0.56 12.23 -10.14
C ASP A 169 0.67 11.54 -10.73
N TYR A 170 0.89 11.75 -12.03
CA TYR A 170 1.99 11.16 -12.78
C TYR A 170 3.37 11.60 -12.24
N ASP A 171 3.48 12.85 -11.78
CA ASP A 171 4.73 13.42 -11.26
C ASP A 171 5.10 12.83 -9.89
N ILE A 172 4.10 12.41 -9.09
CA ILE A 172 4.31 11.64 -7.86
C ILE A 172 5.01 10.32 -8.18
N LEU A 173 4.52 9.56 -9.19
CA LEU A 173 5.14 8.28 -9.57
C LEU A 173 6.53 8.46 -10.16
N LYS A 174 6.75 9.51 -10.97
CA LYS A 174 8.11 9.88 -11.44
C LYS A 174 9.03 10.19 -10.27
N LYS A 175 8.53 10.89 -9.24
CA LYS A 175 9.30 11.17 -8.03
C LYS A 175 9.65 9.88 -7.27
N VAL A 176 8.73 8.92 -7.15
CA VAL A 176 9.02 7.60 -6.57
C VAL A 176 10.15 6.90 -7.32
N LEU A 177 10.08 6.84 -8.67
CA LEU A 177 11.10 6.20 -9.51
C LEU A 177 12.47 6.91 -9.47
N GLN A 178 12.50 8.24 -9.26
CA GLN A 178 13.75 8.98 -9.03
C GLN A 178 14.43 8.58 -7.72
N LEU A 179 13.66 8.21 -6.69
CA LEU A 179 14.19 7.84 -5.36
C LEU A 179 14.49 6.35 -5.27
N ASP A 180 13.70 5.52 -5.93
CA ASP A 180 13.87 4.08 -6.05
C ASP A 180 13.54 3.62 -7.48
N PRO A 181 14.55 3.49 -8.34
CA PRO A 181 14.35 3.06 -9.74
C PRO A 181 13.80 1.63 -9.89
N LYS A 182 13.77 0.84 -8.82
CA LYS A 182 13.22 -0.52 -8.80
C LYS A 182 11.83 -0.60 -8.20
N ALA A 183 11.26 0.53 -7.76
CA ALA A 183 9.94 0.56 -7.17
C ALA A 183 8.87 0.02 -8.13
N HIS A 184 7.97 -0.80 -7.61
CA HIS A 184 6.78 -1.21 -8.34
C HIS A 184 5.79 -0.04 -8.39
N THR A 185 5.54 0.52 -9.56
CA THR A 185 4.63 1.66 -9.75
C THR A 185 3.55 1.32 -10.74
N GLN A 186 2.30 1.78 -10.49
CA GLN A 186 1.18 1.66 -11.43
C GLN A 186 0.43 3.00 -11.49
N TYR A 187 0.14 3.46 -12.70
CA TYR A 187 -0.57 4.74 -12.91
C TYR A 187 -2.08 4.54 -12.88
N LEU A 188 -2.80 5.46 -12.19
CA LEU A 188 -4.25 5.35 -11.98
C LEU A 188 -5.10 6.13 -13.00
N GLU A 189 -4.60 7.30 -13.46
CA GLU A 189 -5.36 8.16 -14.37
C GLU A 189 -5.24 7.70 -15.82
N ALA A 190 -6.32 7.24 -16.42
CA ALA A 190 -6.32 6.68 -17.77
C ALA A 190 -6.22 7.76 -18.88
N ASN A 191 -5.28 8.69 -18.74
CA ASN A 191 -4.99 9.75 -19.71
C ASN A 191 -3.66 9.55 -20.47
N GLN A 192 -2.94 8.45 -20.19
CA GLN A 192 -1.71 8.04 -20.88
C GLN A 192 -1.88 6.62 -21.42
N PRO A 193 -1.49 6.36 -22.69
CA PRO A 193 -1.49 5.00 -23.23
C PRO A 193 -0.40 4.14 -22.58
N PRO A 194 -0.55 2.80 -22.55
CA PRO A 194 0.43 1.90 -21.94
C PRO A 194 1.86 2.04 -22.47
N ASP A 195 2.02 2.31 -23.76
CA ASP A 195 3.35 2.51 -24.36
C ASP A 195 4.09 3.70 -23.75
N GLN A 196 3.37 4.81 -23.46
CA GLN A 196 3.96 5.98 -22.81
C GLN A 196 4.30 5.70 -21.34
N VAL A 197 3.41 5.03 -20.61
CA VAL A 197 3.64 4.63 -19.21
C VAL A 197 4.88 3.76 -19.10
N LYS A 198 5.08 2.83 -20.05
CA LYS A 198 6.29 2.00 -20.14
C LYS A 198 7.53 2.81 -20.47
N ALA A 199 7.44 3.71 -21.43
CA ALA A 199 8.57 4.56 -21.84
C ALA A 199 9.07 5.45 -20.71
N ASP A 200 8.18 5.87 -19.80
CA ASP A 200 8.51 6.66 -18.61
C ASP A 200 8.98 5.81 -17.42
N GLY A 201 9.16 4.48 -17.61
CA GLY A 201 9.78 3.58 -16.65
C GLY A 201 8.82 3.01 -15.59
N MET A 202 7.51 3.25 -15.69
CA MET A 202 6.53 2.68 -14.78
C MET A 202 6.32 1.18 -15.01
N GLY A 203 5.99 0.46 -13.93
CA GLY A 203 5.83 -0.99 -13.95
C GLY A 203 4.44 -1.48 -14.33
N GLY A 204 3.41 -0.61 -14.35
CA GLY A 204 2.04 -1.02 -14.65
C GLY A 204 1.07 0.12 -14.84
N ILE A 205 -0.14 -0.26 -15.23
CA ILE A 205 -1.34 0.58 -15.29
C ILE A 205 -2.40 -0.03 -14.37
N ASP A 206 -3.07 0.83 -13.61
CA ASP A 206 -4.20 0.49 -12.74
C ASP A 206 -5.33 1.47 -13.07
N TYR A 207 -6.07 1.18 -14.13
CA TYR A 207 -7.05 2.10 -14.66
C TYR A 207 -8.47 1.70 -14.29
N HIS A 208 -9.36 2.70 -14.22
CA HIS A 208 -10.78 2.40 -14.12
C HIS A 208 -11.19 1.46 -15.27
N TYR A 209 -11.90 0.37 -14.95
CA TYR A 209 -12.21 -0.69 -15.93
C TYR A 209 -12.89 -0.18 -17.22
N SER A 210 -13.64 0.95 -17.15
CA SER A 210 -14.24 1.56 -18.34
C SER A 210 -13.22 2.11 -19.34
N ALA A 211 -11.98 2.38 -18.92
CA ALA A 211 -10.92 2.78 -19.85
C ALA A 211 -10.61 1.66 -20.86
N PHE A 212 -10.61 0.42 -20.39
CA PHE A 212 -10.34 -0.75 -21.22
C PHE A 212 -11.52 -1.12 -22.14
N THR A 213 -12.75 -0.71 -21.81
CA THR A 213 -13.88 -0.84 -22.72
C THR A 213 -13.88 0.23 -23.83
N LYS A 214 -13.32 1.41 -23.54
CA LYS A 214 -13.12 2.50 -24.51
C LYS A 214 -11.90 2.28 -25.39
N HIS A 215 -10.84 1.68 -24.82
CA HIS A 215 -9.55 1.44 -25.44
C HIS A 215 -9.16 -0.03 -25.28
N PRO A 216 -9.86 -0.98 -25.95
CA PRO A 216 -9.59 -2.42 -25.81
C PRO A 216 -8.18 -2.80 -26.27
N GLU A 217 -7.57 -2.03 -27.16
CA GLU A 217 -6.18 -2.18 -27.61
C GLU A 217 -5.15 -1.98 -26.48
N TRP A 218 -5.49 -1.27 -25.41
CA TRP A 218 -4.59 -1.05 -24.29
C TRP A 218 -4.32 -2.32 -23.48
N ILE A 219 -5.22 -3.29 -23.51
CA ILE A 219 -4.99 -4.59 -22.86
C ILE A 219 -3.80 -5.29 -23.49
N GLU A 220 -3.80 -5.40 -24.84
CA GLU A 220 -2.71 -6.06 -25.57
C GLU A 220 -1.42 -5.21 -25.55
N SER A 221 -1.52 -3.88 -25.62
CA SER A 221 -0.36 -2.99 -25.47
C SER A 221 0.30 -3.15 -24.10
N ALA A 222 -0.45 -3.18 -23.00
CA ALA A 222 0.07 -3.37 -21.66
C ALA A 222 0.81 -4.72 -21.55
N LYS A 223 0.20 -5.81 -22.01
CA LYS A 223 0.81 -7.14 -22.03
C LYS A 223 2.10 -7.19 -22.85
N LYS A 224 2.08 -6.63 -24.07
CA LYS A 224 3.25 -6.58 -24.94
C LYS A 224 4.42 -5.83 -24.31
N ASN A 225 4.13 -4.79 -23.53
CA ASN A 225 5.12 -3.99 -22.82
C ASN A 225 5.55 -4.62 -21.47
N GLY A 226 4.94 -5.74 -21.05
CA GLY A 226 5.21 -6.38 -19.76
C GLY A 226 4.81 -5.48 -18.57
N LEU A 227 3.77 -4.65 -18.75
CA LEU A 227 3.19 -3.86 -17.68
C LEU A 227 2.24 -4.72 -16.86
N VAL A 228 2.23 -4.54 -15.54
CA VAL A 228 1.17 -5.06 -14.68
C VAL A 228 -0.15 -4.41 -15.10
N LEU A 229 -1.14 -5.25 -15.38
CA LEU A 229 -2.46 -4.84 -15.84
C LEU A 229 -3.45 -4.98 -14.67
N ASN A 230 -3.86 -3.86 -14.08
CA ASN A 230 -4.81 -3.78 -12.98
C ASN A 230 -6.04 -2.95 -13.37
N ALA A 231 -7.16 -3.21 -12.73
CA ALA A 231 -8.39 -2.44 -12.93
C ALA A 231 -9.14 -2.19 -11.61
N TRP A 232 -9.69 -0.97 -11.42
CA TRP A 232 -10.44 -0.54 -10.23
C TRP A 232 -11.75 0.16 -10.60
N THR A 233 -12.73 0.36 -9.69
CA THR A 233 -13.04 -0.49 -8.55
C THR A 233 -14.15 -1.44 -8.99
N VAL A 234 -13.88 -2.72 -9.02
CA VAL A 234 -14.73 -3.73 -9.66
C VAL A 234 -15.50 -4.52 -8.61
N ASN A 235 -16.81 -4.34 -8.55
CA ASN A 235 -17.64 -4.90 -7.48
C ASN A 235 -18.76 -5.84 -7.98
N ASP A 236 -18.92 -5.99 -9.30
CA ASP A 236 -19.93 -6.86 -9.90
C ASP A 236 -19.31 -8.06 -10.63
N THR A 237 -20.02 -9.19 -10.64
CA THR A 237 -19.53 -10.45 -11.20
C THR A 237 -19.30 -10.42 -12.70
N THR A 238 -20.11 -9.62 -13.45
CA THR A 238 -19.99 -9.52 -14.91
C THR A 238 -18.66 -8.90 -15.30
N THR A 239 -18.32 -7.77 -14.67
CA THR A 239 -17.05 -7.07 -14.87
C THR A 239 -15.88 -7.92 -14.37
N MET A 240 -16.00 -8.57 -13.18
CA MET A 240 -14.98 -9.49 -12.67
C MET A 240 -14.66 -10.60 -13.68
N ASP A 241 -15.68 -11.27 -14.20
CA ASP A 241 -15.53 -12.37 -15.16
C ASP A 241 -14.89 -11.91 -16.47
N TRP A 242 -15.26 -10.71 -16.94
CA TRP A 242 -14.68 -10.15 -18.15
C TRP A 242 -13.18 -9.87 -17.97
N LEU A 243 -12.77 -9.29 -16.83
CA LEU A 243 -11.37 -9.02 -16.52
C LEU A 243 -10.58 -10.33 -16.36
N LEU A 244 -11.12 -11.31 -15.64
CA LEU A 244 -10.50 -12.63 -15.49
C LEU A 244 -10.29 -13.34 -16.84
N LYS A 245 -11.30 -13.30 -17.73
CA LYS A 245 -11.20 -13.85 -19.09
C LYS A 245 -10.14 -13.13 -19.93
N ASN A 246 -9.98 -11.82 -19.74
CA ASN A 246 -8.96 -11.02 -20.40
C ASN A 246 -7.59 -11.08 -19.69
N LYS A 247 -7.43 -11.96 -18.67
CA LYS A 247 -6.18 -12.23 -17.98
C LYS A 247 -5.54 -10.96 -17.40
N PHE A 248 -6.31 -10.18 -16.67
CA PHE A 248 -5.78 -9.10 -15.85
C PHE A 248 -4.93 -9.69 -14.73
N ASP A 249 -3.78 -9.09 -14.46
CA ASP A 249 -2.88 -9.54 -13.40
C ASP A 249 -3.47 -9.26 -12.02
N LEU A 250 -4.15 -8.11 -11.88
CA LEU A 250 -4.77 -7.66 -10.65
C LEU A 250 -6.16 -7.08 -10.91
N ILE A 251 -7.04 -7.18 -9.92
CA ILE A 251 -8.39 -6.60 -9.92
C ILE A 251 -8.64 -6.02 -8.53
N THR A 252 -8.76 -4.70 -8.45
CA THR A 252 -9.01 -3.97 -7.21
C THR A 252 -10.51 -3.89 -6.93
N THR A 253 -10.94 -4.40 -5.76
CA THR A 253 -12.36 -4.61 -5.43
C THR A 253 -12.67 -4.35 -3.96
N ASN A 254 -13.91 -3.90 -3.67
CA ASN A 254 -14.47 -3.88 -2.32
C ASN A 254 -15.05 -5.25 -1.91
N GLU A 255 -15.07 -6.23 -2.82
CA GLU A 255 -15.67 -7.56 -2.65
C GLU A 255 -14.60 -8.66 -2.85
N PRO A 256 -13.51 -8.68 -2.07
CA PRO A 256 -12.41 -9.62 -2.30
C PRO A 256 -12.84 -11.08 -2.17
N GLU A 257 -13.76 -11.40 -1.24
CA GLU A 257 -14.29 -12.75 -1.07
C GLU A 257 -15.07 -13.21 -2.31
N LEU A 258 -15.93 -12.34 -2.86
CA LEU A 258 -16.68 -12.61 -4.09
C LEU A 258 -15.73 -12.84 -5.27
N LEU A 259 -14.71 -11.99 -5.44
CA LEU A 259 -13.75 -12.16 -6.52
C LEU A 259 -12.95 -13.47 -6.36
N MET A 260 -12.59 -13.85 -5.14
CA MET A 260 -11.95 -15.15 -4.88
C MET A 260 -12.82 -16.35 -5.28
N GLU A 261 -14.15 -16.25 -5.07
CA GLU A 261 -15.09 -17.26 -5.55
C GLU A 261 -15.11 -17.33 -7.09
N ARG A 262 -15.14 -16.17 -7.76
CA ARG A 262 -15.09 -16.11 -9.25
C ARG A 262 -13.82 -16.72 -9.80
N VAL A 263 -12.66 -16.45 -9.20
CA VAL A 263 -11.36 -17.05 -9.59
C VAL A 263 -11.40 -18.58 -9.52
N LYS A 264 -12.00 -19.14 -8.45
CA LYS A 264 -12.14 -20.61 -8.29
C LYS A 264 -13.05 -21.22 -9.34
N MET A 265 -14.10 -20.50 -9.78
CA MET A 265 -15.03 -21.00 -10.80
C MET A 265 -14.42 -21.04 -12.21
N ILE A 266 -13.53 -20.10 -12.53
CA ILE A 266 -12.89 -20.01 -13.87
C ILE A 266 -11.68 -20.96 -13.99
N LYS A 267 -11.01 -21.30 -12.87
CA LYS A 267 -9.91 -22.28 -12.85
C LYS A 267 -10.38 -23.76 -12.96
N LYS A 268 -11.69 -24.00 -12.85
CA LYS A 268 -12.30 -25.34 -13.05
C LYS A 268 -12.69 -25.57 -14.51
#